data_eae840fc209cbab40cd97d64b8c35eca
#
_entry.id   eae840fc209cbab40cd97d64b8c35eca
#
_cell.length_a   1.000
_cell.length_b   1.000
_cell.length_c   1.000
_cell.angle_alpha   90.00
_cell.angle_beta   90.00
_cell.angle_gamma   90.00
#
_symmetry.space_group_name_H-M   'P 1'
#
loop_
_entity.id
_entity.type
_entity.pdbx_description
1 polymer ?
#
loop_
_entity_poly.entity_id
_entity_poly.type
_entity_poly.pdbx_seq_one_letter_code
_entity_poly.pdbx_strand_id
1 'polypeptide(L)'
;QRAFDEACKVTNAYDSFNHDPPSIKHKSISADHLKIADNDAYVYFCSNETVNGTEFRKDGIPYPCRDTLKTARSIIDMSSDFTMKKIDWTRVDVAFACTSKNLGLAGATVTIIRTELLDSIEYNKSNYIPSIMDWKLYYNTNSLYNTPAVYNIYIVDKFLKYYIKKGGIDVLEEESKIKSSIIYELLDESSFYSSLVSDKLSRSNINIPFFVGDGNREIRSKFLHFCYMNNIVGLRTKTPFRYHDYNMIEPLRVNLYNGVSIDETKKLVNVMKRFEVLFQSLHSKDMEVNDAFGD
;
A
#
# COMPACT_ATOMS: atom_id res chain seq x y z
N GLN A 1 2.03 12.38 1.34
CA GLN A 1 1.72 13.74 1.79
C GLN A 1 2.14 13.98 3.25
N ARG A 2 1.68 13.18 4.25
CA ARG A 2 2.01 13.41 5.68
C ARG A 2 3.51 13.39 5.95
N ALA A 3 4.26 12.43 5.41
CA ALA A 3 5.70 12.35 5.57
C ALA A 3 6.41 13.58 4.97
N PHE A 4 5.93 14.05 3.82
CA PHE A 4 6.41 15.27 3.18
C PHE A 4 6.13 16.51 4.04
N ASP A 5 4.91 16.66 4.55
CA ASP A 5 4.52 17.77 5.42
C ASP A 5 5.38 17.81 6.70
N GLU A 6 5.73 16.64 7.27
CA GLU A 6 6.63 16.57 8.43
C GLU A 6 8.08 16.85 8.05
N ALA A 7 8.57 16.37 6.93
CA ALA A 7 9.92 16.66 6.45
C ALA A 7 10.13 18.17 6.25
N CYS A 8 9.17 18.87 5.67
CA CYS A 8 9.24 20.32 5.46
C CYS A 8 9.35 21.14 6.76
N LYS A 9 9.02 20.57 7.93
CA LYS A 9 9.17 21.26 9.23
C LYS A 9 10.60 21.24 9.75
N VAL A 10 11.42 20.28 9.33
CA VAL A 10 12.73 20.02 9.91
C VAL A 10 13.87 20.09 8.90
N THR A 11 13.57 20.09 7.60
CA THR A 11 14.56 20.17 6.53
C THR A 11 13.99 20.81 5.26
N ASN A 12 14.86 21.13 4.31
CA ASN A 12 14.44 21.53 2.97
C ASN A 12 14.00 20.27 2.21
N ALA A 13 12.69 20.07 2.10
CA ALA A 13 12.10 18.95 1.37
C ALA A 13 11.32 19.46 0.17
N TYR A 14 11.33 18.70 -0.93
CA TYR A 14 10.53 18.96 -2.10
C TYR A 14 9.93 17.65 -2.64
N ASP A 15 8.83 17.77 -3.39
CA ASP A 15 8.23 16.63 -4.06
C ASP A 15 9.03 16.33 -5.35
N SER A 16 9.71 15.18 -5.35
CA SER A 16 10.51 14.72 -6.49
C SER A 16 9.67 14.29 -7.70
N PHE A 17 8.41 13.93 -7.48
CA PHE A 17 7.46 13.69 -8.55
C PHE A 17 6.65 14.97 -8.78
N ASN A 18 6.72 15.53 -9.97
CA ASN A 18 5.79 16.59 -10.37
C ASN A 18 4.38 15.98 -10.41
N HIS A 19 3.69 16.03 -9.28
CA HIS A 19 2.29 15.68 -9.23
C HIS A 19 1.51 16.84 -9.83
N ASP A 20 1.07 16.70 -11.08
CA ASP A 20 -0.16 17.34 -11.48
C ASP A 20 -1.24 16.93 -10.47
N PRO A 21 -2.15 17.86 -10.06
CA PRO A 21 -3.19 17.54 -9.10
C PRO A 21 -3.85 16.24 -9.53
N PRO A 22 -4.12 15.31 -8.60
CA PRO A 22 -4.47 13.96 -8.91
C PRO A 22 -5.68 13.92 -9.83
N SER A 23 -5.45 13.70 -11.10
CA SER A 23 -6.51 13.19 -11.96
C SER A 23 -6.95 11.86 -11.37
N ILE A 24 -8.24 11.58 -11.34
CA ILE A 24 -8.86 10.37 -10.78
C ILE A 24 -8.22 9.08 -11.33
N LYS A 25 -7.46 9.18 -12.41
CA LYS A 25 -6.71 8.09 -13.02
C LYS A 25 -5.22 8.35 -12.78
N HIS A 26 -4.65 7.71 -11.77
CA HIS A 26 -3.23 7.77 -11.50
C HIS A 26 -2.44 7.33 -12.74
N LYS A 27 -1.65 8.25 -13.27
CA LYS A 27 -0.64 7.92 -14.27
C LYS A 27 0.45 7.06 -13.62
N SER A 28 1.16 6.28 -14.43
CA SER A 28 2.27 5.44 -13.98
C SER A 28 3.31 6.29 -13.24
N ILE A 29 3.75 5.76 -12.10
CA ILE A 29 4.91 6.30 -11.40
C ILE A 29 6.14 5.66 -12.05
N SER A 30 6.92 6.44 -12.82
CA SER A 30 8.21 5.97 -13.34
C SER A 30 9.36 6.55 -12.52
N ALA A 31 10.34 5.73 -12.18
CA ALA A 31 11.57 6.21 -11.55
C ALA A 31 12.33 7.22 -12.43
N ASP A 32 12.12 7.18 -13.74
CA ASP A 32 12.73 8.11 -14.71
C ASP A 32 12.20 9.55 -14.58
N HIS A 33 11.07 9.73 -13.91
CA HIS A 33 10.49 11.04 -13.67
C HIS A 33 10.93 11.68 -12.34
N LEU A 34 11.82 11.00 -11.59
CA LEU A 34 12.35 11.54 -10.35
C LEU A 34 13.30 12.71 -10.62
N LYS A 35 13.00 13.86 -10.03
CA LYS A 35 13.92 14.99 -9.97
C LYS A 35 14.79 14.84 -8.73
N ILE A 36 16.08 14.56 -8.92
CA ILE A 36 17.06 14.42 -7.84
C ILE A 36 18.18 15.40 -8.10
N ALA A 37 18.41 16.28 -7.14
CA ALA A 37 19.53 17.20 -7.16
C ALA A 37 20.82 16.51 -6.67
N ASP A 38 21.99 17.00 -7.11
CA ASP A 38 23.28 16.40 -6.76
C ASP A 38 23.64 16.54 -5.27
N ASN A 39 22.99 17.46 -4.56
CA ASN A 39 23.16 17.70 -3.13
C ASN A 39 22.03 17.14 -2.26
N ASP A 40 21.12 16.36 -2.81
CA ASP A 40 20.07 15.70 -2.02
C ASP A 40 20.70 14.69 -1.06
N ALA A 41 20.33 14.78 0.22
CA ALA A 41 20.82 13.88 1.24
C ALA A 41 20.14 12.50 1.15
N TYR A 42 18.82 12.48 0.90
CA TYR A 42 18.04 11.25 0.78
C TYR A 42 16.78 11.44 -0.07
N VAL A 43 16.28 10.33 -0.58
CA VAL A 43 14.98 10.22 -1.22
C VAL A 43 14.14 9.26 -0.39
N TYR A 44 13.00 9.77 0.11
CA TYR A 44 12.01 8.98 0.82
C TYR A 44 10.87 8.59 -0.10
N PHE A 45 10.44 7.34 -0.04
CA PHE A 45 9.24 6.87 -0.75
C PHE A 45 8.57 5.70 -0.06
N CYS A 46 7.27 5.51 -0.34
CA CYS A 46 6.54 4.29 0.03
C CYS A 46 6.69 3.25 -1.07
N SER A 47 7.10 2.02 -0.74
CA SER A 47 7.19 0.94 -1.73
C SER A 47 5.83 0.47 -2.22
N ASN A 48 4.79 0.60 -1.37
CA ASN A 48 3.39 0.32 -1.68
C ASN A 48 2.47 1.36 -1.05
N GLU A 49 1.78 2.13 -1.89
CA GLU A 49 0.81 3.14 -1.47
C GLU A 49 -0.54 2.51 -1.12
N THR A 50 -0.77 2.33 0.16
CA THR A 50 -1.96 1.65 0.71
C THR A 50 -3.29 2.28 0.27
N VAL A 51 -3.32 3.59 0.06
CA VAL A 51 -4.53 4.36 -0.26
C VAL A 51 -4.77 4.38 -1.77
N ASN A 52 -3.74 4.71 -2.53
CA ASN A 52 -3.83 4.91 -3.97
C ASN A 52 -3.77 3.58 -4.75
N GLY A 53 -3.27 2.51 -4.14
CA GLY A 53 -3.16 1.19 -4.77
C GLY A 53 -2.05 1.10 -5.81
N THR A 54 -1.00 1.93 -5.67
CA THR A 54 0.19 1.87 -6.52
C THR A 54 1.36 1.22 -5.78
N GLU A 55 2.22 0.51 -6.50
CA GLU A 55 3.32 -0.24 -5.93
C GLU A 55 4.56 -0.21 -6.83
N PHE A 56 5.73 -0.06 -6.23
CA PHE A 56 7.01 -0.32 -6.88
C PHE A 56 7.33 -1.81 -6.80
N ARG A 57 7.59 -2.47 -7.95
CA ARG A 57 7.92 -3.90 -8.06
C ARG A 57 8.93 -4.16 -9.16
N LYS A 58 9.61 -5.30 -9.04
CA LYS A 58 10.59 -5.73 -10.05
C LYS A 58 9.97 -6.01 -11.43
N ASP A 59 8.76 -6.56 -11.46
CA ASP A 59 7.99 -6.91 -12.67
C ASP A 59 7.06 -5.77 -13.15
N GLY A 60 7.14 -4.62 -12.50
CA GLY A 60 6.41 -3.41 -12.82
C GLY A 60 7.34 -2.20 -12.85
N ILE A 61 7.07 -1.22 -11.99
CA ILE A 61 7.94 -0.06 -11.83
C ILE A 61 8.99 -0.38 -10.78
N PRO A 62 10.29 -0.41 -11.13
CA PRO A 62 11.36 -0.61 -10.16
C PRO A 62 11.42 0.57 -9.20
N TYR A 63 11.73 0.29 -7.91
CA TYR A 63 11.90 1.38 -6.98
C TYR A 63 13.19 2.15 -7.21
N PRO A 64 13.19 3.45 -6.83
CA PRO A 64 14.41 4.23 -6.77
C PRO A 64 15.45 3.51 -5.89
N CYS A 65 16.64 3.33 -6.39
CA CYS A 65 17.70 2.60 -5.71
C CYS A 65 19.02 3.34 -5.87
N ARG A 66 20.06 2.89 -5.18
CA ARG A 66 21.39 3.53 -5.18
C ARG A 66 21.90 3.86 -6.58
N ASP A 67 21.64 3.02 -7.56
CA ASP A 67 22.14 3.22 -8.93
C ASP A 67 21.43 4.38 -9.65
N THR A 68 20.20 4.70 -9.24
CA THR A 68 19.37 5.77 -9.82
C THR A 68 19.35 7.05 -8.99
N LEU A 69 19.75 6.98 -7.72
CA LEU A 69 19.70 8.10 -6.78
C LEU A 69 20.98 8.93 -6.69
N LYS A 70 21.94 8.71 -7.59
CA LYS A 70 23.25 9.42 -7.58
C LYS A 70 23.93 9.28 -6.20
N THR A 71 24.07 10.41 -5.46
CA THR A 71 24.65 10.46 -4.11
C THR A 71 23.61 10.36 -2.99
N ALA A 72 22.33 10.55 -3.31
CA ALA A 72 21.25 10.50 -2.32
C ALA A 72 21.03 9.08 -1.77
N ARG A 73 20.62 8.99 -0.51
CA ARG A 73 20.31 7.72 0.16
C ARG A 73 18.84 7.35 -0.04
N SER A 74 18.55 6.06 -0.20
CA SER A 74 17.17 5.56 -0.27
C SER A 74 16.61 5.30 1.13
N ILE A 75 15.44 5.88 1.43
CA ILE A 75 14.67 5.60 2.64
C ILE A 75 13.30 5.10 2.24
N ILE A 76 13.01 3.83 2.53
CA ILE A 76 11.81 3.14 2.04
C ILE A 76 10.87 2.84 3.20
N ASP A 77 9.63 3.35 3.09
CA ASP A 77 8.50 2.90 3.92
C ASP A 77 7.88 1.65 3.30
N MET A 78 8.08 0.52 3.94
CA MET A 78 7.54 -0.78 3.54
C MET A 78 6.42 -1.25 4.47
N SER A 79 5.78 -0.36 5.19
CA SER A 79 4.78 -0.72 6.21
C SER A 79 3.63 -1.56 5.68
N SER A 80 3.30 -1.49 4.39
CA SER A 80 2.18 -2.26 3.83
C SER A 80 2.58 -3.49 3.03
N ASP A 81 3.82 -3.60 2.61
CA ASP A 81 4.31 -4.69 1.75
C ASP A 81 5.50 -5.46 2.31
N PHE A 82 5.93 -5.14 3.53
CA PHE A 82 6.98 -5.91 4.20
C PHE A 82 6.57 -7.38 4.31
N THR A 83 7.47 -8.31 3.98
CA THR A 83 7.24 -9.76 3.87
C THR A 83 6.30 -10.21 2.75
N MET A 84 6.01 -9.38 1.76
CA MET A 84 5.13 -9.75 0.64
C MET A 84 5.83 -9.83 -0.71
N LYS A 85 7.08 -9.41 -0.79
CA LYS A 85 7.91 -9.48 -1.99
C LYS A 85 9.40 -9.55 -1.66
N LYS A 86 10.19 -10.06 -2.60
CA LYS A 86 11.66 -10.04 -2.52
C LYS A 86 12.19 -8.64 -2.66
N ILE A 87 13.23 -8.35 -1.90
CA ILE A 87 13.93 -7.09 -1.91
C ILE A 87 15.41 -7.33 -2.15
N ASP A 88 15.99 -6.59 -3.07
CA ASP A 88 17.44 -6.55 -3.22
C ASP A 88 18.03 -5.58 -2.19
N TRP A 89 18.39 -6.13 -1.04
CA TRP A 89 18.95 -5.36 0.08
C TRP A 89 20.30 -4.70 -0.24
N THR A 90 21.00 -5.15 -1.29
CA THR A 90 22.26 -4.51 -1.70
C THR A 90 22.02 -3.10 -2.25
N ARG A 91 20.82 -2.80 -2.70
CA ARG A 91 20.42 -1.54 -3.34
C ARG A 91 19.64 -0.59 -2.42
N VAL A 92 19.37 -0.99 -1.18
CA VAL A 92 18.59 -0.23 -0.21
C VAL A 92 19.49 0.28 0.89
N ASP A 93 19.37 1.56 1.25
CA ASP A 93 20.14 2.14 2.36
C ASP A 93 19.40 2.04 3.69
N VAL A 94 18.11 2.43 3.72
CA VAL A 94 17.25 2.33 4.89
C VAL A 94 15.88 1.84 4.47
N ALA A 95 15.32 0.87 5.19
CA ALA A 95 13.93 0.47 5.07
C ALA A 95 13.30 0.34 6.44
N PHE A 96 12.02 0.67 6.55
CA PHE A 96 11.29 0.44 7.78
C PHE A 96 9.85 -0.03 7.53
N ALA A 97 9.29 -0.73 8.50
CA ALA A 97 7.93 -1.22 8.46
C ALA A 97 7.31 -1.25 9.85
N CYS A 98 6.08 -0.76 9.98
CA CYS A 98 5.30 -0.99 11.19
C CYS A 98 4.87 -2.47 11.27
N THR A 99 4.74 -3.00 12.48
CA THR A 99 4.35 -4.41 12.69
C THR A 99 2.86 -4.66 12.55
N SER A 100 2.03 -3.63 12.52
CA SER A 100 0.56 -3.71 12.60
C SER A 100 -0.15 -4.28 11.36
N LYS A 101 0.56 -4.61 10.30
CA LYS A 101 -0.02 -5.17 9.07
C LYS A 101 0.40 -6.64 8.91
N ASN A 102 1.52 -6.91 8.24
CA ASN A 102 1.95 -8.30 7.97
C ASN A 102 2.73 -8.97 9.11
N LEU A 103 3.19 -8.22 10.11
CA LEU A 103 4.03 -8.75 11.19
C LEU A 103 3.31 -8.94 12.53
N GLY A 104 2.05 -8.54 12.65
CA GLY A 104 1.27 -8.78 13.87
C GLY A 104 0.57 -7.53 14.42
N LEU A 105 0.95 -7.06 15.61
CA LEU A 105 0.28 -6.01 16.35
C LEU A 105 0.94 -4.64 16.15
N ALA A 106 0.16 -3.57 16.31
CA ALA A 106 0.69 -2.20 16.37
C ALA A 106 1.55 -2.01 17.64
N GLY A 107 2.55 -1.12 17.55
CA GLY A 107 3.38 -0.72 18.70
C GLY A 107 4.87 -1.07 18.57
N ALA A 108 5.29 -1.67 17.45
CA ALA A 108 6.70 -1.82 17.12
C ALA A 108 6.96 -1.42 15.64
N THR A 109 8.20 -1.09 15.35
CA THR A 109 8.69 -0.82 14.00
C THR A 109 9.96 -1.61 13.77
N VAL A 110 10.04 -2.32 12.66
CA VAL A 110 11.28 -2.95 12.18
C VAL A 110 11.98 -1.93 11.30
N THR A 111 13.25 -1.64 11.59
CA THR A 111 14.08 -0.76 10.78
C THR A 111 15.34 -1.53 10.36
N ILE A 112 15.63 -1.54 9.08
CA ILE A 112 16.81 -2.17 8.47
C ILE A 112 17.66 -1.05 7.91
N ILE A 113 18.89 -0.94 8.38
CA ILE A 113 19.79 0.16 8.04
C ILE A 113 21.13 -0.44 7.62
N ARG A 114 21.71 0.09 6.57
CA ARG A 114 23.08 -0.22 6.17
C ARG A 114 24.05 0.24 7.25
N THR A 115 24.91 -0.65 7.71
CA THR A 115 25.82 -0.37 8.84
C THR A 115 26.76 0.80 8.57
N GLU A 116 27.24 0.97 7.35
CA GLU A 116 28.10 2.08 6.96
C GLU A 116 27.45 3.46 7.18
N LEU A 117 26.11 3.53 7.12
CA LEU A 117 25.40 4.77 7.46
C LEU A 117 25.46 5.07 8.96
N LEU A 118 25.29 4.04 9.79
CA LEU A 118 25.39 4.20 11.25
C LEU A 118 26.81 4.59 11.68
N ASP A 119 27.82 4.02 11.04
CA ASP A 119 29.23 4.32 11.31
C ASP A 119 29.58 5.76 10.91
N SER A 120 28.95 6.29 9.87
CA SER A 120 29.17 7.67 9.40
C SER A 120 28.51 8.75 10.27
N ILE A 121 27.68 8.39 11.27
CA ILE A 121 27.03 9.36 12.16
C ILE A 121 28.08 9.94 13.13
N GLU A 122 28.33 11.25 13.02
CA GLU A 122 29.12 12.01 13.93
C GLU A 122 28.26 12.87 14.85
N TYR A 123 28.47 12.75 16.16
CA TYR A 123 27.77 13.57 17.15
C TYR A 123 28.55 14.85 17.41
N ASN A 124 27.93 15.97 17.17
CA ASN A 124 28.46 17.27 17.57
C ASN A 124 27.41 18.14 18.27
N LYS A 125 27.80 19.22 18.90
CA LYS A 125 26.90 20.08 19.67
C LYS A 125 25.84 20.79 18.79
N SER A 126 26.08 20.91 17.48
CA SER A 126 25.18 21.57 16.55
C SER A 126 24.14 20.59 15.96
N ASN A 127 24.41 19.28 16.01
CA ASN A 127 23.56 18.23 15.46
C ASN A 127 22.98 17.37 16.60
N TYR A 128 22.25 17.99 17.51
CA TYR A 128 21.58 17.26 18.58
C TYR A 128 20.45 16.40 18.05
N ILE A 129 20.56 15.09 18.22
CA ILE A 129 19.53 14.11 17.90
C ILE A 129 18.95 13.60 19.22
N PRO A 130 17.65 13.78 19.49
CA PRO A 130 17.01 13.18 20.66
C PRO A 130 17.23 11.66 20.68
N SER A 131 17.53 11.08 21.84
CA SER A 131 17.86 9.66 21.98
C SER A 131 16.82 8.72 21.34
N ILE A 132 15.52 9.10 21.37
CA ILE A 132 14.45 8.33 20.77
C ILE A 132 14.49 8.29 19.23
N MET A 133 15.25 9.21 18.61
CA MET A 133 15.43 9.30 17.14
C MET A 133 16.82 8.84 16.70
N ASP A 134 17.67 8.41 17.62
CA ASP A 134 19.07 8.06 17.36
C ASP A 134 19.20 6.57 17.03
N TRP A 135 19.22 6.23 15.75
CA TRP A 135 19.38 4.86 15.29
C TRP A 135 20.71 4.20 15.71
N LYS A 136 21.81 4.99 15.79
CA LYS A 136 23.11 4.47 16.23
C LYS A 136 23.07 4.05 17.70
N LEU A 137 22.35 4.80 18.54
CA LEU A 137 22.13 4.43 19.93
C LEU A 137 21.34 3.12 20.06
N TYR A 138 20.26 2.96 19.30
CA TYR A 138 19.49 1.70 19.25
C TYR A 138 20.32 0.53 18.72
N TYR A 139 21.13 0.74 17.71
CA TYR A 139 22.05 -0.28 17.20
C TYR A 139 23.06 -0.73 18.28
N ASN A 140 23.72 0.21 18.95
CA ASN A 140 24.71 -0.07 19.98
C ASN A 140 24.13 -0.73 21.23
N THR A 141 22.84 -0.56 21.48
CA THR A 141 22.12 -1.16 22.62
C THR A 141 21.28 -2.36 22.24
N ASN A 142 21.45 -2.92 21.03
CA ASN A 142 20.65 -4.02 20.50
C ASN A 142 19.13 -3.77 20.61
N SER A 143 18.69 -2.55 20.33
CA SER A 143 17.30 -2.08 20.47
C SER A 143 16.75 -2.09 21.92
N LEU A 144 17.62 -2.17 22.93
CA LEU A 144 17.25 -2.25 24.35
C LEU A 144 17.58 -0.96 25.12
N TYR A 145 17.71 0.17 24.44
CA TYR A 145 17.94 1.44 25.12
C TYR A 145 16.81 1.79 26.11
N ASN A 146 15.58 1.55 25.72
CA ASN A 146 14.40 1.59 26.59
C ASN A 146 13.76 0.21 26.70
N THR A 147 12.83 0.02 27.65
CA THR A 147 12.06 -1.21 27.79
C THR A 147 11.32 -1.53 26.48
N PRO A 148 11.60 -2.66 25.82
CA PRO A 148 11.02 -2.98 24.53
C PRO A 148 9.56 -3.41 24.65
N ALA A 149 8.81 -3.31 23.55
CA ALA A 149 7.45 -3.83 23.44
C ALA A 149 7.48 -5.38 23.32
N VAL A 150 7.79 -6.07 24.42
CA VAL A 150 8.12 -7.51 24.48
C VAL A 150 7.04 -8.37 23.82
N TYR A 151 5.76 -8.10 24.12
CA TYR A 151 4.66 -8.87 23.55
C TYR A 151 4.55 -8.71 22.03
N ASN A 152 4.72 -7.49 21.52
CA ASN A 152 4.72 -7.22 20.08
C ASN A 152 5.87 -7.96 19.38
N ILE A 153 7.07 -7.92 19.97
CA ILE A 153 8.25 -8.62 19.43
C ILE A 153 8.03 -10.12 19.42
N TYR A 154 7.43 -10.68 20.49
CA TYR A 154 7.06 -12.09 20.55
C TYR A 154 6.09 -12.48 19.43
N ILE A 155 5.07 -11.66 19.16
CA ILE A 155 4.13 -11.89 18.07
C ILE A 155 4.82 -11.82 16.71
N VAL A 156 5.71 -10.85 16.49
CA VAL A 156 6.52 -10.74 15.26
C VAL A 156 7.36 -12.02 15.06
N ASP A 157 8.02 -12.53 16.09
CA ASP A 157 8.78 -13.79 16.03
C ASP A 157 7.89 -14.96 15.57
N LYS A 158 6.65 -15.07 16.10
CA LYS A 158 5.71 -16.13 15.69
C LYS A 158 5.31 -16.01 14.22
N PHE A 159 5.02 -14.78 13.74
CA PHE A 159 4.70 -14.56 12.33
C PHE A 159 5.88 -14.89 11.41
N LEU A 160 7.08 -14.45 11.74
CA LEU A 160 8.28 -14.75 10.94
C LEU A 160 8.58 -16.26 10.89
N LYS A 161 8.48 -16.95 12.01
CA LYS A 161 8.63 -18.41 12.06
C LYS A 161 7.56 -19.13 11.24
N TYR A 162 6.32 -18.66 11.29
CA TYR A 162 5.24 -19.19 10.46
C TYR A 162 5.53 -18.97 8.97
N TYR A 163 5.97 -17.79 8.56
CA TYR A 163 6.28 -17.50 7.17
C TYR A 163 7.45 -18.33 6.65
N ILE A 164 8.50 -18.50 7.44
CA ILE A 164 9.63 -19.39 7.10
C ILE A 164 9.15 -20.82 6.89
N LYS A 165 8.33 -21.34 7.83
CA LYS A 165 7.77 -22.69 7.74
C LYS A 165 6.86 -22.86 6.52
N LYS A 166 6.16 -21.83 6.11
CA LYS A 166 5.27 -21.82 4.94
C LYS A 166 6.02 -21.90 3.61
N GLY A 167 7.31 -21.60 3.60
CA GLY A 167 8.17 -21.61 2.40
C GLY A 167 8.88 -20.27 2.15
N GLY A 168 8.78 -19.33 3.10
CA GLY A 168 9.49 -18.06 3.06
C GLY A 168 8.91 -17.07 2.06
N ILE A 169 9.74 -16.09 1.70
CA ILE A 169 9.31 -14.95 0.89
C ILE A 169 8.87 -15.34 -0.53
N ASP A 170 9.40 -16.41 -1.09
CA ASP A 170 9.05 -16.89 -2.42
C ASP A 170 7.58 -17.30 -2.51
N VAL A 171 7.12 -18.06 -1.52
CA VAL A 171 5.73 -18.51 -1.44
C VAL A 171 4.80 -17.34 -1.14
N LEU A 172 5.20 -16.42 -0.26
CA LEU A 172 4.38 -15.25 0.10
C LEU A 172 4.21 -14.29 -1.08
N GLU A 173 5.27 -14.07 -1.86
CA GLU A 173 5.22 -13.24 -3.07
C GLU A 173 4.31 -13.86 -4.14
N GLU A 174 4.42 -15.17 -4.37
CA GLU A 174 3.58 -15.86 -5.33
C GLU A 174 2.11 -15.86 -4.92
N GLU A 175 1.80 -16.12 -3.65
CA GLU A 175 0.43 -16.02 -3.13
C GLU A 175 -0.14 -14.59 -3.28
N SER A 176 0.69 -13.57 -3.08
CA SER A 176 0.29 -12.17 -3.27
C SER A 176 -0.09 -11.90 -4.73
N LYS A 177 0.71 -12.39 -5.68
CA LYS A 177 0.43 -12.29 -7.12
C LYS A 177 -0.85 -13.02 -7.50
N ILE A 178 -1.04 -14.25 -7.04
CA ILE A 178 -2.27 -15.02 -7.31
C ILE A 178 -3.50 -14.30 -6.77
N LYS A 179 -3.47 -13.83 -5.53
CA LYS A 179 -4.59 -13.11 -4.92
C LYS A 179 -4.95 -11.84 -5.67
N SER A 180 -3.95 -11.06 -6.06
CA SER A 180 -4.19 -9.82 -6.79
C SER A 180 -4.69 -10.06 -8.21
N SER A 181 -4.17 -11.07 -8.93
CA SER A 181 -4.66 -11.41 -10.27
C SER A 181 -6.14 -11.78 -10.27
N ILE A 182 -6.59 -12.59 -9.30
CA ILE A 182 -8.01 -12.96 -9.15
C ILE A 182 -8.93 -11.73 -9.05
N ILE A 183 -8.50 -10.68 -8.33
CA ILE A 183 -9.29 -9.44 -8.23
C ILE A 183 -9.19 -8.61 -9.51
N TYR A 184 -7.97 -8.42 -10.05
CA TYR A 184 -7.80 -7.59 -11.23
C TYR A 184 -8.42 -8.19 -12.49
N GLU A 185 -8.46 -9.50 -12.65
CA GLU A 185 -9.20 -10.18 -13.71
C GLU A 185 -10.67 -9.78 -13.69
N LEU A 186 -11.33 -9.83 -12.53
CA LEU A 186 -12.69 -9.36 -12.40
C LEU A 186 -12.84 -7.87 -12.75
N LEU A 187 -11.96 -7.01 -12.22
CA LEU A 187 -12.05 -5.56 -12.44
C LEU A 187 -11.78 -5.15 -13.89
N ASP A 188 -10.95 -5.91 -14.60
CA ASP A 188 -10.60 -5.64 -16.00
C ASP A 188 -11.66 -6.19 -16.99
N GLU A 189 -12.43 -7.23 -16.62
CA GLU A 189 -13.47 -7.86 -17.44
C GLU A 189 -14.86 -7.25 -17.20
N SER A 190 -15.12 -6.72 -15.98
CA SER A 190 -16.43 -6.20 -15.61
C SER A 190 -16.68 -4.81 -16.21
N SER A 191 -17.91 -4.57 -16.68
CA SER A 191 -18.40 -3.22 -16.97
C SER A 191 -18.99 -2.52 -15.75
N PHE A 192 -19.16 -3.25 -14.63
CA PHE A 192 -19.79 -2.77 -13.41
C PHE A 192 -18.77 -2.39 -12.32
N TYR A 193 -17.60 -3.04 -12.31
CA TYR A 193 -16.49 -2.72 -11.41
C TYR A 193 -15.34 -2.10 -12.20
N SER A 194 -14.64 -1.15 -11.61
CA SER A 194 -13.45 -0.56 -12.23
C SER A 194 -12.33 -0.31 -11.23
N SER A 195 -11.08 -0.51 -11.65
CA SER A 195 -9.90 -0.21 -10.84
C SER A 195 -9.65 1.30 -10.79
N LEU A 196 -9.24 1.82 -9.61
CA LEU A 196 -8.73 3.20 -9.50
C LEU A 196 -7.43 3.37 -10.28
N VAL A 197 -6.56 2.35 -10.30
CA VAL A 197 -5.27 2.37 -10.98
C VAL A 197 -5.42 1.78 -12.37
N SER A 198 -5.38 2.63 -13.39
CA SER A 198 -5.53 2.21 -14.79
C SER A 198 -4.26 1.56 -15.37
N ASP A 199 -3.08 2.08 -14.97
CA ASP A 199 -1.80 1.52 -15.41
C ASP A 199 -1.51 0.20 -14.69
N LYS A 200 -1.53 -0.89 -15.45
CA LYS A 200 -1.31 -2.25 -14.92
C LYS A 200 0.06 -2.45 -14.29
N LEU A 201 1.09 -1.75 -14.77
CA LEU A 201 2.45 -1.84 -14.24
C LEU A 201 2.59 -1.19 -12.85
N SER A 202 1.75 -0.20 -12.56
CA SER A 202 1.74 0.50 -11.27
C SER A 202 0.83 -0.13 -10.22
N ARG A 203 0.00 -1.11 -10.57
CA ARG A 203 -0.99 -1.72 -9.67
C ARG A 203 -0.36 -2.43 -8.49
N SER A 204 -0.90 -2.19 -7.30
CA SER A 204 -0.51 -2.90 -6.08
C SER A 204 -1.02 -4.34 -6.08
N ASN A 205 -0.16 -5.28 -5.67
CA ASN A 205 -0.58 -6.66 -5.41
C ASN A 205 -1.29 -6.83 -4.04
N ILE A 206 -1.40 -5.75 -3.25
CA ILE A 206 -1.83 -5.83 -1.85
C ILE A 206 -3.07 -5.00 -1.59
N ASN A 207 -3.06 -3.76 -2.04
CA ASN A 207 -4.11 -2.79 -1.77
C ASN A 207 -4.76 -2.37 -3.08
N ILE A 208 -5.95 -2.87 -3.35
CA ILE A 208 -6.66 -2.70 -4.62
C ILE A 208 -7.88 -1.80 -4.42
N PRO A 209 -7.76 -0.50 -4.69
CA PRO A 209 -8.89 0.41 -4.69
C PRO A 209 -9.72 0.22 -5.97
N PHE A 210 -11.06 0.23 -5.82
CA PHE A 210 -11.98 0.01 -6.93
C PHE A 210 -13.31 0.75 -6.74
N PHE A 211 -14.01 0.98 -7.83
CA PHE A 211 -15.35 1.55 -7.86
C PHE A 211 -16.40 0.49 -8.17
N VAL A 212 -17.65 0.76 -7.77
CA VAL A 212 -18.83 -0.07 -8.01
C VAL A 212 -19.88 0.81 -8.71
N GLY A 213 -20.40 0.37 -9.86
CA GLY A 213 -21.46 1.04 -10.59
C GLY A 213 -21.13 2.51 -10.89
N ASP A 214 -20.06 2.75 -11.63
CA ASP A 214 -19.54 4.09 -11.97
C ASP A 214 -19.33 5.02 -10.75
N GLY A 215 -19.20 4.40 -9.58
CA GLY A 215 -18.99 5.09 -8.33
C GLY A 215 -20.27 5.65 -7.71
N ASN A 216 -21.42 5.23 -8.08
CA ASN A 216 -22.70 5.64 -7.49
C ASN A 216 -22.78 5.28 -6.00
N ARG A 217 -23.09 6.28 -5.15
CA ARG A 217 -23.11 6.11 -3.69
C ARG A 217 -24.18 5.13 -3.21
N GLU A 218 -25.32 5.10 -3.87
CA GLU A 218 -26.43 4.20 -3.51
C GLU A 218 -26.07 2.75 -3.85
N ILE A 219 -25.55 2.51 -5.07
CA ILE A 219 -25.09 1.20 -5.50
C ILE A 219 -23.97 0.71 -4.58
N ARG A 220 -22.99 1.57 -4.27
CA ARG A 220 -21.92 1.28 -3.32
C ARG A 220 -22.47 0.85 -1.94
N SER A 221 -23.49 1.53 -1.43
CA SER A 221 -24.10 1.19 -0.15
C SER A 221 -24.83 -0.16 -0.20
N LYS A 222 -25.57 -0.43 -1.26
CA LYS A 222 -26.23 -1.73 -1.51
C LYS A 222 -25.20 -2.86 -1.60
N PHE A 223 -24.10 -2.63 -2.33
CA PHE A 223 -23.00 -3.59 -2.43
C PHE A 223 -22.36 -3.90 -1.08
N LEU A 224 -22.05 -2.88 -0.27
CA LEU A 224 -21.48 -3.09 1.06
C LEU A 224 -22.43 -3.86 2.00
N HIS A 225 -23.73 -3.59 1.92
CA HIS A 225 -24.73 -4.36 2.65
C HIS A 225 -24.76 -5.82 2.19
N PHE A 226 -24.75 -6.05 0.89
CA PHE A 226 -24.70 -7.40 0.31
C PHE A 226 -23.43 -8.16 0.73
N CYS A 227 -22.28 -7.49 0.73
CA CYS A 227 -21.03 -8.06 1.25
C CYS A 227 -21.15 -8.45 2.73
N TYR A 228 -21.72 -7.57 3.56
CA TYR A 228 -21.94 -7.84 4.99
C TYR A 228 -22.83 -9.08 5.21
N MET A 229 -23.93 -9.22 4.47
CA MET A 229 -24.82 -10.40 4.52
C MET A 229 -24.13 -11.70 4.05
N ASN A 230 -23.03 -11.60 3.32
CA ASN A 230 -22.21 -12.74 2.88
C ASN A 230 -20.92 -12.89 3.73
N ASN A 231 -20.87 -12.30 4.93
CA ASN A 231 -19.75 -12.32 5.87
C ASN A 231 -18.45 -11.73 5.27
N ILE A 232 -18.55 -10.68 4.49
CA ILE A 232 -17.42 -9.91 3.95
C ILE A 232 -17.49 -8.50 4.52
N VAL A 233 -16.42 -8.11 5.22
CA VAL A 233 -16.29 -6.80 5.88
C VAL A 233 -14.96 -6.14 5.54
N GLY A 234 -14.81 -4.86 5.87
CA GLY A 234 -13.52 -4.17 5.79
C GLY A 234 -13.20 -3.55 4.43
N LEU A 235 -14.14 -3.54 3.47
CA LEU A 235 -13.95 -2.93 2.15
C LEU A 235 -14.03 -1.39 2.17
N ARG A 236 -14.60 -0.77 3.21
CA ARG A 236 -14.66 0.69 3.34
C ARG A 236 -13.28 1.28 3.56
N THR A 237 -12.98 2.34 2.82
CA THR A 237 -11.84 3.20 3.12
C THR A 237 -12.35 4.41 3.94
N LYS A 238 -11.68 4.72 5.05
CA LYS A 238 -11.76 6.06 5.65
C LYS A 238 -10.59 6.84 5.04
N THR A 239 -10.70 7.24 3.82
CA THR A 239 -9.69 8.07 3.17
C THR A 239 -9.99 9.52 3.44
N PRO A 240 -9.10 10.26 4.10
CA PRO A 240 -9.11 11.70 4.01
C PRO A 240 -8.53 12.09 2.64
N PHE A 241 -9.18 11.74 1.54
CA PHE A 241 -8.91 12.45 0.32
C PHE A 241 -9.38 13.88 0.55
N ARG A 242 -8.46 14.80 0.72
CA ARG A 242 -8.71 16.23 0.58
C ARG A 242 -8.92 16.55 -0.91
N TYR A 243 -9.92 15.95 -1.52
CA TYR A 243 -10.43 16.42 -2.77
C TYR A 243 -11.44 17.51 -2.45
N HIS A 244 -11.15 18.72 -2.90
CA HIS A 244 -12.06 19.86 -2.80
C HIS A 244 -13.33 19.69 -3.65
N ASP A 245 -13.50 18.55 -4.29
CA ASP A 245 -14.66 18.27 -5.13
C ASP A 245 -15.62 17.34 -4.37
N TYR A 246 -16.68 17.94 -3.83
CA TYR A 246 -17.74 17.27 -3.05
C TYR A 246 -18.53 16.20 -3.84
N ASN A 247 -18.29 16.09 -5.16
CA ASN A 247 -18.95 15.13 -6.04
C ASN A 247 -18.13 13.86 -6.24
N MET A 248 -16.93 13.76 -5.70
CA MET A 248 -16.09 12.58 -5.87
C MET A 248 -16.48 11.44 -4.93
N ILE A 249 -16.69 10.29 -5.54
CA ILE A 249 -17.06 9.06 -4.87
C ILE A 249 -15.81 8.39 -4.35
N GLU A 250 -15.83 8.04 -3.06
CA GLU A 250 -14.73 7.31 -2.43
C GLU A 250 -14.67 5.87 -2.97
N PRO A 251 -13.52 5.39 -3.48
CA PRO A 251 -13.37 4.00 -3.85
C PRO A 251 -13.54 3.08 -2.64
N LEU A 252 -13.95 1.86 -2.87
CA LEU A 252 -13.75 0.76 -1.94
C LEU A 252 -12.33 0.22 -2.09
N ARG A 253 -11.87 -0.61 -1.17
CA ARG A 253 -10.53 -1.19 -1.24
C ARG A 253 -10.49 -2.61 -0.71
N VAL A 254 -9.93 -3.51 -1.50
CA VAL A 254 -9.49 -4.83 -1.05
C VAL A 254 -8.10 -4.73 -0.45
N ASN A 255 -7.86 -5.42 0.66
CA ASN A 255 -6.54 -5.50 1.30
C ASN A 255 -6.15 -6.98 1.40
N LEU A 256 -5.13 -7.39 0.64
CA LEU A 256 -4.68 -8.76 0.47
C LEU A 256 -3.42 -9.10 1.28
N TYR A 257 -3.37 -8.65 2.53
CA TYR A 257 -2.26 -8.97 3.43
C TYR A 257 -2.07 -10.49 3.59
N ASN A 258 -0.92 -10.90 4.14
CA ASN A 258 -0.57 -12.32 4.32
C ASN A 258 -1.59 -13.12 5.14
N GLY A 259 -2.41 -12.46 5.95
CA GLY A 259 -3.50 -13.08 6.70
C GLY A 259 -4.74 -13.43 5.87
N VAL A 260 -4.85 -12.93 4.63
CA VAL A 260 -5.96 -13.25 3.72
C VAL A 260 -5.54 -14.38 2.78
N SER A 261 -6.30 -15.45 2.76
CA SER A 261 -6.05 -16.63 1.91
C SER A 261 -6.53 -16.42 0.47
N ILE A 262 -6.05 -17.29 -0.44
CA ILE A 262 -6.54 -17.36 -1.82
C ILE A 262 -8.04 -17.71 -1.85
N ASP A 263 -8.51 -18.60 -0.98
CA ASP A 263 -9.91 -19.02 -0.93
C ASP A 263 -10.83 -17.90 -0.45
N GLU A 264 -10.41 -17.10 0.52
CA GLU A 264 -11.14 -15.89 0.94
C GLU A 264 -11.19 -14.85 -0.19
N THR A 265 -10.11 -14.72 -0.97
CA THR A 265 -10.09 -13.86 -2.15
C THR A 265 -11.07 -14.33 -3.22
N LYS A 266 -11.12 -15.62 -3.51
CA LYS A 266 -12.10 -16.24 -4.42
C LYS A 266 -13.54 -16.06 -3.92
N LYS A 267 -13.77 -16.20 -2.61
CA LYS A 267 -15.06 -15.95 -2.00
C LYS A 267 -15.54 -14.51 -2.25
N LEU A 268 -14.66 -13.53 -2.08
CA LEU A 268 -14.98 -12.13 -2.39
C LEU A 268 -15.37 -11.94 -3.84
N VAL A 269 -14.59 -12.47 -4.79
CA VAL A 269 -14.90 -12.37 -6.23
C VAL A 269 -16.23 -13.02 -6.56
N ASN A 270 -16.55 -14.17 -5.98
CA ASN A 270 -17.86 -14.82 -6.18
C ASN A 270 -19.01 -13.93 -5.67
N VAL A 271 -18.86 -13.28 -4.53
CA VAL A 271 -19.85 -12.34 -4.00
C VAL A 271 -19.98 -11.11 -4.91
N MET A 272 -18.88 -10.58 -5.43
CA MET A 272 -18.89 -9.47 -6.39
C MET A 272 -19.65 -9.86 -7.68
N LYS A 273 -19.32 -10.99 -8.29
CA LYS A 273 -20.01 -11.49 -9.50
C LYS A 273 -21.52 -11.69 -9.27
N ARG A 274 -21.91 -12.26 -8.13
CA ARG A 274 -23.31 -12.44 -7.77
C ARG A 274 -24.05 -11.12 -7.61
N PHE A 275 -23.43 -10.12 -6.99
CA PHE A 275 -24.03 -8.80 -6.84
C PHE A 275 -24.23 -8.12 -8.20
N GLU A 276 -23.26 -8.17 -9.10
CA GLU A 276 -23.35 -7.63 -10.45
C GLU A 276 -24.52 -8.22 -11.22
N VAL A 277 -24.67 -9.56 -11.25
CA VAL A 277 -25.77 -10.26 -11.93
C VAL A 277 -27.13 -9.87 -11.33
N LEU A 278 -27.26 -9.83 -10.01
CA LEU A 278 -28.50 -9.43 -9.34
C LEU A 278 -28.86 -7.97 -9.67
N PHE A 279 -27.88 -7.08 -9.65
CA PHE A 279 -28.10 -5.67 -9.94
C PHE A 279 -28.56 -5.46 -11.40
N GLN A 280 -27.90 -6.09 -12.36
CA GLN A 280 -28.26 -6.02 -13.78
C GLN A 280 -29.66 -6.61 -14.06
N SER A 281 -30.00 -7.73 -13.42
CA SER A 281 -31.32 -8.36 -13.59
C SER A 281 -32.48 -7.52 -13.04
N LEU A 282 -32.25 -6.72 -12.01
CA LEU A 282 -33.27 -5.80 -11.48
C LEU A 282 -33.47 -4.60 -12.41
N HIS A 283 -32.39 -4.06 -12.96
CA HIS A 283 -32.46 -2.89 -13.85
C HIS A 283 -33.07 -3.22 -15.21
N SER A 284 -32.85 -4.43 -15.75
CA SER A 284 -33.52 -4.85 -16.99
C SER A 284 -35.02 -4.99 -16.81
N LYS A 285 -35.51 -5.45 -15.66
CA LYS A 285 -36.94 -5.53 -15.36
C LYS A 285 -37.59 -4.16 -15.18
N ASP A 286 -36.90 -3.22 -14.54
CA ASP A 286 -37.40 -1.84 -14.38
C ASP A 286 -37.47 -1.10 -15.73
N MET A 287 -36.59 -1.37 -16.68
CA MET A 287 -36.67 -0.86 -18.06
C MET A 287 -37.83 -1.46 -18.86
N GLU A 288 -38.04 -2.76 -18.77
CA GLU A 288 -39.20 -3.42 -19.43
C GLU A 288 -40.56 -2.90 -18.92
N VAL A 289 -40.65 -2.54 -17.63
CA VAL A 289 -41.85 -1.93 -17.04
C VAL A 289 -42.06 -0.49 -17.52
N ASN A 290 -40.96 0.30 -17.64
CA ASN A 290 -41.07 1.68 -18.13
C ASN A 290 -41.38 1.76 -19.63
N ASP A 291 -40.85 0.86 -20.46
CA ASP A 291 -41.17 0.77 -21.88
C ASP A 291 -42.61 0.28 -22.12
N ALA A 292 -43.20 -0.43 -21.17
CA ALA A 292 -44.59 -0.89 -21.25
C ALA A 292 -45.62 0.18 -20.85
N PHE A 293 -45.22 1.28 -20.24
CA PHE A 293 -46.06 2.42 -19.83
C PHE A 293 -45.73 3.73 -20.55
N GLY A 294 -44.89 3.68 -21.59
CA GLY A 294 -44.56 4.81 -22.44
C GLY A 294 -45.49 4.87 -23.65
N ASP A 295 -46.71 5.41 -23.46
CA ASP A 295 -47.55 6.07 -24.47
C ASP A 295 -48.45 7.11 -23.80
#